data_b4ce92770928038b1286f5be81e3e69e
#
_entry.id   b4ce92770928038b1286f5be81e3e69e
#
_cell.length_a   1.000
_cell.length_b   1.000
_cell.length_c   1.000
_cell.angle_alpha   90.00
_cell.angle_beta   90.00
_cell.angle_gamma   90.00
#
_symmetry.space_group_name_H-M   'P 1'
#
loop_
_entity.id
_entity.type
_entity.pdbx_description
1 polymer ?
#
loop_
_entity_poly.entity_id
_entity_poly.type
_entity_poly.pdbx_seq_one_letter_code
_entity_poly.pdbx_strand_id
1 'polypeptide(L)'
;FVFEKGDLFQKSLMDKTKRTLLRAGLFSSVSLITHPISADVDSLINIEVRIKEFQNRGMQNIDFGYEDIEYVPGVNSMVGLGGSLEWSDRMIFGTKNQLNARSSIVMPTEEGFVFPRFSVDIKISNQRPFALKLPTQIKVFYQQFKNFDDEEGPYVRRFGLQYSNIFRWNRQHSFLDVGIRLERFDESDAFIDNIEQRKFSIHLHQDNRDNPMNPSRGNIIVFRLDAFGGLLKGNRAYTKYDLDLRKYVSPIKGVTVAGRVNAGFISAWKDEYDQFETILFEKFYLGGSNTLRAWEPLQFQTYTIKDGRILPLGKTAKMLTNWEVRFPIFGLLGGVLFYDGGTITDRIQSVQLSDLQWNRGVGVTIDLPIGPMRIDYAESVIDAKINQIHLGFLYSF
;
A
#
# COMPACT_ATOMS: atom_id res chain seq x y z
N PHE A 1 -28.34 5.29 12.91
CA PHE A 1 -29.23 4.61 11.96
C PHE A 1 -29.22 5.38 10.63
N VAL A 2 -29.55 4.70 9.54
CA VAL A 2 -29.63 5.30 8.19
C VAL A 2 -31.10 5.63 7.83
N PHE A 3 -32.03 5.20 8.63
CA PHE A 3 -33.47 5.46 8.51
C PHE A 3 -34.02 6.04 9.83
N GLU A 4 -35.12 6.72 9.75
CA GLU A 4 -35.84 7.36 10.90
C GLU A 4 -37.24 6.80 11.02
N LYS A 5 -37.90 7.11 12.16
CA LYS A 5 -39.29 6.73 12.41
C LYS A 5 -40.22 7.43 11.40
N GLY A 6 -40.99 6.65 10.68
CA GLY A 6 -41.90 7.14 9.64
C GLY A 6 -41.36 6.98 8.20
N ASP A 7 -40.12 6.58 8.04
CA ASP A 7 -39.57 6.29 6.70
C ASP A 7 -40.22 5.07 6.07
N LEU A 8 -40.22 5.05 4.75
CA LEU A 8 -40.66 3.90 3.97
C LEU A 8 -39.69 2.74 4.18
N PHE A 9 -40.22 1.55 4.52
CA PHE A 9 -39.40 0.37 4.72
C PHE A 9 -38.61 0.00 3.46
N GLN A 10 -37.31 -0.10 3.61
CA GLN A 10 -36.39 -0.56 2.58
C GLN A 10 -35.36 -1.51 3.18
N LYS A 11 -35.33 -2.75 2.70
CA LYS A 11 -34.37 -3.77 3.14
C LYS A 11 -32.91 -3.29 2.98
N SER A 12 -32.63 -2.55 1.91
CA SER A 12 -31.31 -1.97 1.62
C SER A 12 -30.83 -1.00 2.72
N LEU A 13 -31.75 -0.20 3.31
CA LEU A 13 -31.45 0.71 4.42
C LEU A 13 -31.18 -0.05 5.72
N MET A 14 -31.91 -1.15 5.97
CA MET A 14 -31.63 -2.04 7.10
C MET A 14 -30.23 -2.66 6.98
N ASP A 15 -29.90 -3.23 5.83
CA ASP A 15 -28.57 -3.83 5.58
C ASP A 15 -27.45 -2.79 5.70
N LYS A 16 -27.71 -1.57 5.26
CA LYS A 16 -26.78 -0.45 5.42
C LYS A 16 -26.62 -0.05 6.88
N THR A 17 -27.71 0.00 7.64
CA THR A 17 -27.68 0.28 9.08
C THR A 17 -26.93 -0.80 9.83
N LYS A 18 -27.22 -2.08 9.57
CA LYS A 18 -26.52 -3.22 10.17
C LYS A 18 -25.01 -3.14 9.90
N ARG A 19 -24.61 -2.92 8.65
CA ARG A 19 -23.19 -2.74 8.28
C ARG A 19 -22.56 -1.55 8.97
N THR A 20 -23.28 -0.44 9.10
CA THR A 20 -22.77 0.77 9.77
C THR A 20 -22.54 0.53 11.25
N LEU A 21 -23.44 -0.18 11.93
CA LEU A 21 -23.30 -0.53 13.34
C LEU A 21 -22.15 -1.53 13.56
N LEU A 22 -22.04 -2.57 12.75
CA LEU A 22 -20.92 -3.52 12.82
C LEU A 22 -19.57 -2.86 12.54
N ARG A 23 -19.52 -1.94 11.57
CA ARG A 23 -18.30 -1.17 11.26
C ARG A 23 -17.87 -0.21 12.38
N ALA A 24 -18.78 0.16 13.28
CA ALA A 24 -18.40 0.93 14.46
C ALA A 24 -17.45 0.16 15.39
N GLY A 25 -17.33 -1.17 15.22
CA GLY A 25 -16.41 -2.01 15.97
C GLY A 25 -16.78 -2.24 17.44
N LEU A 26 -17.95 -1.75 17.86
CA LEU A 26 -18.41 -1.83 19.24
C LEU A 26 -19.27 -3.07 19.52
N PHE A 27 -19.87 -3.62 18.48
CA PHE A 27 -20.85 -4.70 18.59
C PHE A 27 -20.33 -5.99 17.97
N SER A 28 -20.44 -7.08 18.72
CA SER A 28 -20.12 -8.43 18.26
C SER A 28 -21.22 -8.99 17.34
N SER A 29 -22.46 -8.59 17.56
CA SER A 29 -23.57 -8.90 16.66
C SER A 29 -24.60 -7.78 16.62
N VAL A 30 -25.23 -7.63 15.45
CA VAL A 30 -26.34 -6.72 15.20
C VAL A 30 -27.40 -7.45 14.42
N SER A 31 -28.62 -7.53 14.97
CA SER A 31 -29.79 -8.07 14.29
C SER A 31 -30.88 -7.01 14.21
N LEU A 32 -31.49 -6.89 13.05
CA LEU A 32 -32.63 -6.02 12.81
C LEU A 32 -33.80 -6.94 12.47
N ILE A 33 -34.80 -6.98 13.35
CA ILE A 33 -35.96 -7.87 13.24
C ILE A 33 -37.18 -7.00 12.98
N THR A 34 -37.96 -7.35 11.97
CA THR A 34 -39.22 -6.65 11.64
C THR A 34 -40.38 -7.34 12.30
N HIS A 35 -41.24 -6.57 12.94
CA HIS A 35 -42.48 -7.03 13.54
C HIS A 35 -43.64 -6.20 12.97
N PRO A 36 -44.69 -6.82 12.42
CA PRO A 36 -45.92 -6.10 12.08
C PRO A 36 -46.55 -5.54 13.37
N ILE A 37 -47.14 -4.36 13.28
CA ILE A 37 -47.75 -3.70 14.47
C ILE A 37 -49.08 -4.31 14.84
N SER A 38 -49.87 -4.76 13.83
CA SER A 38 -51.17 -5.42 14.00
C SER A 38 -51.45 -6.30 12.80
N ALA A 39 -52.23 -7.36 13.00
CA ALA A 39 -52.67 -8.23 11.90
C ALA A 39 -53.60 -7.52 10.89
N ASP A 40 -54.22 -6.42 11.30
CA ASP A 40 -55.17 -5.66 10.49
C ASP A 40 -54.54 -4.44 9.76
N VAL A 41 -53.26 -4.13 10.01
CA VAL A 41 -52.58 -2.98 9.41
C VAL A 41 -51.26 -3.42 8.78
N ASP A 42 -51.35 -3.88 7.54
CA ASP A 42 -50.17 -4.33 6.74
C ASP A 42 -49.18 -3.23 6.39
N SER A 43 -49.48 -1.96 6.71
CA SER A 43 -48.68 -0.82 6.27
C SER A 43 -47.63 -0.33 7.26
N LEU A 44 -47.64 -0.82 8.52
CA LEU A 44 -46.74 -0.35 9.57
C LEU A 44 -45.87 -1.50 10.14
N ILE A 45 -44.57 -1.30 10.22
CA ILE A 45 -43.62 -2.28 10.71
C ILE A 45 -42.79 -1.67 11.84
N ASN A 46 -42.70 -2.36 12.96
CA ASN A 46 -41.75 -2.07 14.01
C ASN A 46 -40.42 -2.77 13.70
N ILE A 47 -39.32 -2.07 13.88
CA ILE A 47 -37.99 -2.63 13.75
C ILE A 47 -37.36 -2.74 15.14
N GLU A 48 -37.15 -3.99 15.56
CA GLU A 48 -36.40 -4.30 16.77
C GLU A 48 -34.93 -4.39 16.43
N VAL A 49 -34.09 -3.64 17.13
CA VAL A 49 -32.62 -3.67 16.96
C VAL A 49 -32.03 -4.39 18.17
N ARG A 50 -31.57 -5.63 17.94
CA ARG A 50 -30.83 -6.41 18.93
C ARG A 50 -29.35 -6.22 18.70
N ILE A 51 -28.64 -5.72 19.68
CA ILE A 51 -27.19 -5.53 19.66
C ILE A 51 -26.55 -6.32 20.79
N LYS A 52 -25.41 -6.90 20.52
CA LYS A 52 -24.53 -7.51 21.51
C LYS A 52 -23.19 -6.84 21.47
N GLU A 53 -22.78 -6.24 22.56
CA GLU A 53 -21.45 -5.65 22.69
C GLU A 53 -20.37 -6.72 22.78
N PHE A 54 -19.13 -6.38 22.46
CA PHE A 54 -18.01 -7.25 22.76
C PHE A 54 -17.79 -7.32 24.27
N GLN A 55 -17.63 -8.53 24.81
CA GLN A 55 -17.34 -8.74 26.23
C GLN A 55 -15.97 -8.19 26.61
N ASN A 56 -14.99 -8.35 25.73
CA ASN A 56 -13.63 -7.83 25.91
C ASN A 56 -13.44 -6.58 25.07
N ARG A 57 -13.06 -5.48 25.69
CA ARG A 57 -12.74 -4.22 25.01
C ARG A 57 -11.38 -4.28 24.36
N GLY A 58 -10.39 -4.85 25.06
CA GLY A 58 -9.03 -5.03 24.59
C GLY A 58 -8.85 -6.35 23.84
N MET A 59 -8.03 -6.35 22.82
CA MET A 59 -7.60 -7.52 22.08
C MET A 59 -6.09 -7.45 21.86
N GLN A 60 -5.42 -8.57 22.04
CA GLN A 60 -3.99 -8.73 21.75
C GLN A 60 -3.85 -9.75 20.64
N ASN A 61 -3.07 -9.42 19.63
CA ASN A 61 -2.74 -10.31 18.54
C ASN A 61 -1.21 -10.42 18.43
N ILE A 62 -0.76 -11.60 18.12
CA ILE A 62 0.61 -11.87 17.68
C ILE A 62 0.47 -12.44 16.28
N ASP A 63 0.97 -11.71 15.31
CA ASP A 63 0.94 -12.12 13.91
C ASP A 63 2.34 -12.48 13.46
N PHE A 64 2.44 -13.53 12.65
CA PHE A 64 3.67 -13.94 12.01
C PHE A 64 3.37 -14.23 10.54
N GLY A 65 4.12 -13.63 9.63
CA GLY A 65 3.85 -13.83 8.21
C GLY A 65 4.55 -12.81 7.32
N TYR A 66 3.97 -12.64 6.15
CA TYR A 66 4.45 -11.68 5.17
C TYR A 66 3.78 -10.34 5.38
N GLU A 67 4.58 -9.29 5.32
CA GLU A 67 4.12 -7.90 5.37
C GLU A 67 4.65 -7.14 4.17
N ASP A 68 3.79 -6.27 3.61
CA ASP A 68 4.24 -5.29 2.64
C ASP A 68 5.03 -4.21 3.35
N ILE A 69 6.29 -4.04 2.96
CA ILE A 69 7.15 -2.97 3.44
C ILE A 69 7.45 -1.99 2.32
N GLU A 70 7.29 -0.71 2.60
CA GLU A 70 7.75 0.34 1.70
C GLU A 70 9.30 0.40 1.77
N TYR A 71 10.00 0.19 0.65
CA TYR A 71 11.46 0.40 0.56
C TYR A 71 11.86 1.78 0.98
N VAL A 72 11.15 2.66 0.38
CA VAL A 72 11.24 4.08 0.53
C VAL A 72 9.81 4.54 0.73
N PRO A 73 9.54 5.43 1.67
CA PRO A 73 8.19 5.92 1.90
C PRO A 73 7.53 6.38 0.59
N GLY A 74 6.44 5.70 0.21
CA GLY A 74 5.68 6.01 -1.00
C GLY A 74 6.19 5.39 -2.31
N VAL A 75 7.24 4.59 -2.28
CA VAL A 75 7.75 3.85 -3.45
C VAL A 75 7.62 2.36 -3.20
N ASN A 76 7.28 1.63 -4.23
CA ASN A 76 7.17 0.17 -4.32
C ASN A 76 7.21 -0.61 -3.00
N SER A 77 6.12 -1.27 -2.68
CA SER A 77 6.12 -2.24 -1.59
C SER A 77 6.97 -3.45 -2.00
N MET A 78 7.85 -3.87 -1.12
CA MET A 78 8.43 -5.20 -1.14
C MET A 78 7.71 -6.06 -0.11
N VAL A 79 7.77 -7.35 -0.30
CA VAL A 79 7.31 -8.30 0.71
C VAL A 79 8.45 -8.57 1.68
N GLY A 80 8.14 -8.54 2.97
CA GLY A 80 9.05 -8.96 4.03
C GLY A 80 8.45 -10.08 4.85
N LEU A 81 9.30 -10.88 5.49
CA LEU A 81 8.90 -11.89 6.47
C LEU A 81 9.11 -11.32 7.86
N GLY A 82 8.09 -11.32 8.68
CA GLY A 82 8.20 -10.72 10.00
C GLY A 82 7.15 -11.13 11.00
N GLY A 83 7.23 -10.50 12.14
CA GLY A 83 6.26 -10.65 13.23
C GLY A 83 5.81 -9.31 13.77
N SER A 84 4.59 -9.26 14.24
CA SER A 84 4.04 -8.09 14.90
C SER A 84 3.28 -8.44 16.16
N LEU A 85 3.35 -7.50 17.11
CA LEU A 85 2.55 -7.48 18.32
C LEU A 85 1.55 -6.35 18.17
N GLU A 86 0.29 -6.65 18.26
CA GLU A 86 -0.79 -5.67 18.19
C GLU A 86 -1.62 -5.71 19.48
N TRP A 87 -1.85 -4.54 20.04
CA TRP A 87 -2.80 -4.31 21.11
C TRP A 87 -3.84 -3.32 20.64
N SER A 88 -5.12 -3.65 20.82
CA SER A 88 -6.22 -2.77 20.45
C SER A 88 -7.23 -2.63 21.56
N ASP A 89 -7.74 -1.43 21.75
CA ASP A 89 -8.91 -1.11 22.60
C ASP A 89 -9.98 -0.44 21.74
N ARG A 90 -11.18 -0.99 21.79
CA ARG A 90 -12.31 -0.54 20.97
C ARG A 90 -13.02 0.69 21.52
N MET A 91 -12.77 1.03 22.78
CA MET A 91 -13.46 2.12 23.49
C MET A 91 -12.53 2.82 24.48
N ILE A 92 -11.44 3.38 23.97
CA ILE A 92 -10.49 4.10 24.82
C ILE A 92 -11.21 5.21 25.61
N PHE A 93 -10.95 5.26 26.92
CA PHE A 93 -11.58 6.20 27.87
C PHE A 93 -13.12 6.17 27.86
N GLY A 94 -13.74 5.04 27.50
CA GLY A 94 -15.19 4.91 27.41
C GLY A 94 -15.83 5.68 26.24
N THR A 95 -15.03 6.15 25.30
CA THR A 95 -15.47 6.88 24.10
C THR A 95 -15.64 5.95 22.90
N LYS A 96 -16.14 6.49 21.79
CA LYS A 96 -16.23 5.76 20.51
C LYS A 96 -14.88 5.73 19.75
N ASN A 97 -13.80 6.11 20.38
CA ASN A 97 -12.47 6.07 19.81
C ASN A 97 -11.87 4.67 20.00
N GLN A 98 -11.29 4.16 18.93
CA GLN A 98 -10.54 2.90 18.94
C GLN A 98 -9.04 3.23 19.00
N LEU A 99 -8.32 2.59 19.89
CA LEU A 99 -6.86 2.64 19.94
C LEU A 99 -6.32 1.35 19.38
N ASN A 100 -5.26 1.47 18.59
CA ASN A 100 -4.46 0.37 18.10
C ASN A 100 -2.99 0.75 18.26
N ALA A 101 -2.25 -0.09 18.97
CA ALA A 101 -0.80 0.04 19.11
C ALA A 101 -0.18 -1.21 18.52
N ARG A 102 0.75 -1.04 17.58
CA ARG A 102 1.43 -2.12 16.88
C ARG A 102 2.93 -1.90 16.93
N SER A 103 3.66 -2.97 17.15
CA SER A 103 5.11 -3.04 16.99
C SER A 103 5.42 -4.18 16.04
N SER A 104 6.28 -3.99 15.05
CA SER A 104 6.67 -5.02 14.10
C SER A 104 8.17 -5.02 13.82
N ILE A 105 8.66 -6.20 13.52
CA ILE A 105 10.01 -6.44 12.98
C ILE A 105 9.81 -7.25 11.71
N VAL A 106 10.29 -6.72 10.60
CA VAL A 106 10.12 -7.34 9.28
C VAL A 106 11.46 -7.40 8.57
N MET A 107 11.84 -8.60 8.14
CA MET A 107 13.02 -8.84 7.31
C MET A 107 12.59 -8.76 5.84
N PRO A 108 13.20 -7.90 5.04
CA PRO A 108 12.97 -7.86 3.60
C PRO A 108 13.34 -9.19 2.94
N THR A 109 12.62 -9.56 1.88
CA THR A 109 12.87 -10.81 1.11
C THR A 109 13.61 -10.58 -0.20
N GLU A 110 13.81 -9.33 -0.60
CA GLU A 110 14.59 -9.01 -1.81
C GLU A 110 16.09 -8.95 -1.52
N GLU A 111 16.88 -9.45 -2.47
CA GLU A 111 18.33 -9.32 -2.44
C GLU A 111 18.75 -7.86 -2.28
N GLY A 112 19.81 -7.60 -1.53
CA GLY A 112 20.28 -6.26 -1.24
C GLY A 112 19.63 -5.60 -0.02
N PHE A 113 18.73 -6.30 0.70
CA PHE A 113 18.08 -5.79 1.92
C PHE A 113 18.19 -6.79 3.06
N VAL A 114 19.35 -6.83 3.69
CA VAL A 114 19.68 -7.83 4.72
C VAL A 114 19.20 -7.40 6.12
N PHE A 115 18.84 -6.13 6.31
CA PHE A 115 18.57 -5.60 7.64
C PHE A 115 17.08 -5.54 7.98
N PRO A 116 16.70 -6.00 9.19
CA PRO A 116 15.32 -5.91 9.63
C PRO A 116 14.87 -4.46 9.76
N ARG A 117 13.61 -4.23 9.41
CA ARG A 117 12.90 -2.98 9.66
C ARG A 117 12.12 -3.11 10.95
N PHE A 118 12.32 -2.16 11.82
CA PHE A 118 11.57 -2.04 13.06
C PHE A 118 10.55 -0.92 12.94
N SER A 119 9.32 -1.15 13.36
CA SER A 119 8.31 -0.11 13.43
C SER A 119 7.48 -0.18 14.70
N VAL A 120 7.07 0.98 15.18
CA VAL A 120 6.06 1.14 16.23
C VAL A 120 5.07 2.18 15.77
N ASP A 121 3.80 1.86 15.83
CA ASP A 121 2.75 2.84 15.58
C ASP A 121 1.61 2.77 16.60
N ILE A 122 1.12 3.94 16.95
CA ILE A 122 -0.06 4.14 17.80
C ILE A 122 -1.08 4.92 16.99
N LYS A 123 -2.25 4.33 16.85
CA LYS A 123 -3.33 4.83 16.01
C LYS A 123 -4.61 4.98 16.81
N ILE A 124 -5.18 6.18 16.78
CA ILE A 124 -6.53 6.45 17.31
C ILE A 124 -7.44 6.68 16.12
N SER A 125 -8.56 5.97 16.06
CA SER A 125 -9.54 6.08 14.98
C SER A 125 -10.95 6.29 15.51
N ASN A 126 -11.72 7.14 14.82
CA ASN A 126 -13.12 7.40 15.10
C ASN A 126 -13.90 7.48 13.79
N GLN A 127 -14.97 6.71 13.68
CA GLN A 127 -15.82 6.70 12.48
C GLN A 127 -16.72 7.94 12.35
N ARG A 128 -16.98 8.63 13.46
CA ARG A 128 -17.88 9.79 13.53
C ARG A 128 -17.44 10.79 14.59
N PRO A 129 -16.27 11.42 14.46
CA PRO A 129 -15.85 12.45 15.41
C PRO A 129 -16.84 13.61 15.36
N PHE A 130 -17.21 14.13 16.51
CA PHE A 130 -18.14 15.28 16.65
C PHE A 130 -19.48 15.10 15.92
N ALA A 131 -20.00 13.86 15.82
CA ALA A 131 -21.21 13.50 15.08
C ALA A 131 -21.12 13.68 13.54
N LEU A 132 -19.99 14.11 13.02
CA LEU A 132 -19.74 14.18 11.57
C LEU A 132 -19.51 12.78 10.99
N LYS A 133 -20.02 12.51 9.79
CA LYS A 133 -19.77 11.25 9.05
C LYS A 133 -18.40 11.29 8.36
N LEU A 134 -17.36 11.61 9.11
CA LEU A 134 -16.00 11.83 8.61
C LEU A 134 -15.05 10.84 9.34
N PRO A 135 -14.82 9.65 8.81
CA PRO A 135 -13.91 8.69 9.43
C PRO A 135 -12.52 9.30 9.61
N THR A 136 -12.12 9.45 10.86
CA THR A 136 -10.87 10.15 11.20
C THR A 136 -9.89 9.20 11.85
N GLN A 137 -8.62 9.34 11.52
CA GLN A 137 -7.51 8.61 12.10
C GLN A 137 -6.38 9.56 12.44
N ILE A 138 -5.83 9.40 13.64
CA ILE A 138 -4.58 10.03 14.06
C ILE A 138 -3.58 8.90 14.33
N LYS A 139 -2.40 8.99 13.75
CA LYS A 139 -1.34 7.98 13.87
C LYS A 139 -0.04 8.67 14.26
N VAL A 140 0.57 8.21 15.34
CA VAL A 140 1.96 8.51 15.68
C VAL A 140 2.77 7.27 15.32
N PHE A 141 3.91 7.45 14.67
CA PHE A 141 4.74 6.33 14.24
C PHE A 141 6.22 6.61 14.42
N TYR A 142 6.93 5.53 14.63
CA TYR A 142 8.38 5.45 14.60
C TYR A 142 8.79 4.28 13.72
N GLN A 143 9.80 4.49 12.87
CA GLN A 143 10.37 3.46 12.02
C GLN A 143 11.89 3.58 12.05
N GLN A 144 12.56 2.44 12.05
CA GLN A 144 13.99 2.35 11.93
C GLN A 144 14.33 1.30 10.88
N PHE A 145 15.16 1.67 9.92
CA PHE A 145 15.62 0.80 8.85
C PHE A 145 17.01 1.22 8.38
N LYS A 146 17.70 0.35 7.70
CA LYS A 146 18.90 0.71 6.96
C LYS A 146 18.58 1.02 5.51
N ASN A 147 19.30 1.98 4.96
CA ASN A 147 19.27 2.27 3.54
C ASN A 147 20.23 1.33 2.85
N PHE A 148 19.70 0.52 1.91
CA PHE A 148 20.48 -0.37 1.07
C PHE A 148 21.28 -1.43 1.83
N ASP A 149 21.94 -2.31 1.10
CA ASP A 149 22.71 -3.44 1.62
C ASP A 149 24.09 -2.98 2.14
N ASP A 150 24.08 -2.19 3.19
CA ASP A 150 25.30 -1.68 3.78
C ASP A 150 25.39 -2.07 5.26
N GLU A 151 26.22 -3.08 5.55
CA GLU A 151 26.44 -3.54 6.94
C GLU A 151 26.96 -2.43 7.85
N GLU A 152 27.77 -1.53 7.32
CA GLU A 152 28.34 -0.39 8.04
C GLU A 152 27.52 0.89 7.84
N GLY A 153 26.50 0.87 6.96
CA GLY A 153 25.69 2.03 6.64
C GLY A 153 24.81 2.52 7.78
N PRO A 154 24.44 3.81 7.75
CA PRO A 154 23.67 4.42 8.81
C PRO A 154 22.25 3.88 8.91
N TYR A 155 21.73 3.85 10.13
CA TYR A 155 20.32 3.68 10.37
C TYR A 155 19.56 4.97 10.08
N VAL A 156 18.50 4.84 9.30
CA VAL A 156 17.50 5.90 9.14
C VAL A 156 16.42 5.71 10.19
N ARG A 157 16.19 6.74 10.97
CA ARG A 157 15.10 6.82 11.93
C ARG A 157 14.08 7.79 11.40
N ARG A 158 12.84 7.36 11.35
CA ARG A 158 11.72 8.16 10.89
C ARG A 158 10.66 8.18 11.96
N PHE A 159 10.23 9.35 12.39
CA PHE A 159 9.10 9.48 13.28
C PHE A 159 8.16 10.57 12.80
N GLY A 160 6.89 10.44 13.12
CA GLY A 160 5.94 11.42 12.65
C GLY A 160 4.54 11.27 13.22
N LEU A 161 3.75 12.26 12.87
CA LEU A 161 2.34 12.38 13.16
C LEU A 161 1.56 12.46 11.85
N GLN A 162 0.54 11.62 11.72
CA GLN A 162 -0.37 11.64 10.57
C GLN A 162 -1.80 11.83 11.06
N TYR A 163 -2.51 12.75 10.42
CA TYR A 163 -3.94 12.89 10.48
C TYR A 163 -4.52 12.50 9.14
N SER A 164 -5.55 11.67 9.10
CA SER A 164 -6.19 11.30 7.85
C SER A 164 -7.68 11.01 8.00
N ASN A 165 -8.41 11.18 6.90
CA ASN A 165 -9.80 10.81 6.73
C ASN A 165 -9.89 9.71 5.68
N ILE A 166 -10.29 8.50 6.09
CA ILE A 166 -10.29 7.32 5.24
C ILE A 166 -11.72 6.91 4.92
N PHE A 167 -12.14 7.21 3.70
CA PHE A 167 -13.45 6.82 3.17
C PHE A 167 -13.34 5.47 2.48
N ARG A 168 -14.05 4.45 2.97
CA ARG A 168 -14.05 3.10 2.41
C ARG A 168 -15.36 2.78 1.73
N TRP A 169 -15.28 2.14 0.57
CA TRP A 169 -16.42 1.60 -0.17
C TRP A 169 -16.05 0.23 -0.75
N ASN A 170 -17.04 -0.47 -1.28
CA ASN A 170 -16.88 -1.71 -2.00
C ASN A 170 -15.89 -2.71 -1.38
N ARG A 171 -16.41 -3.55 -0.45
CA ARG A 171 -15.72 -4.70 0.17
C ARG A 171 -14.46 -4.39 0.98
N GLN A 172 -14.31 -3.19 1.51
CA GLN A 172 -13.18 -2.77 2.36
C GLN A 172 -11.82 -2.59 1.64
N HIS A 173 -11.66 -3.08 0.41
CA HIS A 173 -10.40 -2.97 -0.33
C HIS A 173 -10.28 -1.67 -1.12
N SER A 174 -11.36 -0.91 -1.27
CA SER A 174 -11.33 0.38 -1.96
C SER A 174 -11.49 1.51 -0.96
N PHE A 175 -10.63 2.52 -1.06
CA PHE A 175 -10.64 3.66 -0.17
C PHE A 175 -10.09 4.93 -0.82
N LEU A 176 -10.48 6.06 -0.25
CA LEU A 176 -9.88 7.37 -0.45
C LEU A 176 -9.34 7.82 0.91
N ASP A 177 -8.05 8.02 1.03
CA ASP A 177 -7.37 8.60 2.19
C ASP A 177 -6.94 10.02 1.85
N VAL A 178 -7.40 10.98 2.66
CA VAL A 178 -7.00 12.39 2.56
C VAL A 178 -6.42 12.81 3.89
N GLY A 179 -5.19 13.27 3.91
CA GLY A 179 -4.53 13.51 5.16
C GLY A 179 -3.37 14.50 5.12
N ILE A 180 -2.85 14.78 6.30
CA ILE A 180 -1.67 15.58 6.54
C ILE A 180 -0.68 14.72 7.33
N ARG A 181 0.59 14.75 6.93
CA ARG A 181 1.67 14.06 7.64
C ARG A 181 2.79 15.05 7.95
N LEU A 182 3.21 15.01 9.19
CA LEU A 182 4.37 15.73 9.72
C LEU A 182 5.39 14.67 10.10
N GLU A 183 6.56 14.68 9.50
CA GLU A 183 7.57 13.67 9.77
C GLU A 183 8.98 14.26 9.78
N ARG A 184 9.84 13.61 10.54
CA ARG A 184 11.25 13.93 10.63
C ARG A 184 12.06 12.67 10.37
N PHE A 185 13.07 12.82 9.54
CA PHE A 185 14.09 11.81 9.30
C PHE A 185 15.36 12.23 10.03
N ASP A 186 15.96 11.26 10.70
CA ASP A 186 17.23 11.40 11.40
C ASP A 186 18.13 10.26 10.94
N GLU A 187 19.26 10.59 10.37
CA GLU A 187 20.27 9.64 9.91
C GLU A 187 21.49 9.74 10.81
N SER A 188 22.08 8.59 11.17
CA SER A 188 23.20 8.56 12.11
C SER A 188 24.52 9.05 11.51
N ASP A 189 24.58 9.23 10.17
CA ASP A 189 25.74 9.75 9.44
C ASP A 189 25.36 10.88 8.48
N ALA A 190 26.24 11.84 8.34
CA ALA A 190 26.08 13.19 7.80
C ALA A 190 25.65 13.32 6.31
N PHE A 191 24.98 12.34 5.72
CA PHE A 191 24.47 12.41 4.35
C PHE A 191 23.10 13.08 4.22
N ILE A 192 22.33 13.06 5.29
CA ILE A 192 21.00 13.66 5.31
C ILE A 192 20.92 14.52 6.56
N ASP A 193 21.02 15.83 6.40
CA ASP A 193 20.66 16.76 7.46
C ASP A 193 19.26 16.48 7.95
N ASN A 194 18.99 16.67 9.24
CA ASN A 194 17.67 16.54 9.85
C ASN A 194 16.57 17.07 8.94
N ILE A 195 15.86 16.17 8.24
CA ILE A 195 14.87 16.58 7.26
C ILE A 195 13.50 16.57 7.91
N GLU A 196 12.90 17.76 7.99
CA GLU A 196 11.50 17.91 8.35
C GLU A 196 10.63 17.95 7.09
N GLN A 197 9.78 16.95 6.94
CA GLN A 197 8.80 16.90 5.88
C GLN A 197 7.40 17.16 6.42
N ARG A 198 6.66 17.98 5.71
CA ARG A 198 5.25 18.23 5.97
C ARG A 198 4.50 18.10 4.68
N LYS A 199 3.59 17.13 4.60
CA LYS A 199 2.88 16.85 3.36
C LYS A 199 1.38 16.76 3.55
N PHE A 200 0.66 17.20 2.53
CA PHE A 200 -0.74 16.89 2.29
C PHE A 200 -0.81 15.74 1.29
N SER A 201 -1.63 14.74 1.56
CA SER A 201 -1.74 13.54 0.74
C SER A 201 -3.17 13.26 0.33
N ILE A 202 -3.35 12.85 -0.92
CA ILE A 202 -4.57 12.23 -1.44
C ILE A 202 -4.17 10.87 -2.00
N HIS A 203 -4.72 9.80 -1.44
CA HIS A 203 -4.47 8.43 -1.87
C HIS A 203 -5.78 7.73 -2.19
N LEU A 204 -6.03 7.49 -3.47
CA LEU A 204 -7.14 6.70 -3.98
C LEU A 204 -6.65 5.28 -4.26
N HIS A 205 -7.31 4.30 -3.69
CA HIS A 205 -7.11 2.89 -3.98
C HIS A 205 -8.45 2.24 -4.30
N GLN A 206 -8.60 1.76 -5.52
CA GLN A 206 -9.77 1.01 -5.96
C GLN A 206 -9.34 -0.39 -6.37
N ASP A 207 -9.83 -1.40 -5.67
CA ASP A 207 -9.56 -2.81 -5.92
C ASP A 207 -10.86 -3.57 -6.18
N ASN A 208 -11.00 -4.06 -7.42
CA ASN A 208 -12.14 -4.83 -7.89
C ASN A 208 -11.73 -6.24 -8.33
N ARG A 209 -10.62 -6.76 -7.81
CA ARG A 209 -10.18 -8.12 -8.11
C ARG A 209 -11.12 -9.17 -7.51
N ASP A 210 -11.23 -10.29 -8.20
CA ASP A 210 -11.95 -11.47 -7.71
C ASP A 210 -11.24 -12.11 -6.51
N ASN A 211 -9.92 -12.20 -6.54
CA ASN A 211 -9.06 -12.72 -5.48
C ASN A 211 -7.84 -11.79 -5.29
N PRO A 212 -7.61 -11.24 -4.10
CA PRO A 212 -6.43 -10.39 -3.85
C PRO A 212 -5.08 -11.10 -3.97
N MET A 213 -5.00 -12.40 -3.67
CA MET A 213 -3.73 -13.14 -3.66
C MET A 213 -3.40 -13.74 -5.03
N ASN A 214 -4.40 -14.25 -5.75
CA ASN A 214 -4.25 -14.84 -7.08
C ASN A 214 -5.38 -14.34 -7.98
N PRO A 215 -5.28 -13.09 -8.47
CA PRO A 215 -6.33 -12.48 -9.27
C PRO A 215 -6.40 -13.08 -10.66
N SER A 216 -7.63 -13.48 -11.06
CA SER A 216 -7.91 -13.94 -12.40
C SER A 216 -8.72 -12.92 -13.21
N ARG A 217 -9.46 -12.06 -12.54
CA ARG A 217 -10.30 -11.01 -13.15
C ARG A 217 -10.35 -9.77 -12.28
N GLY A 218 -10.62 -8.64 -12.92
CA GLY A 218 -10.81 -7.37 -12.24
C GLY A 218 -9.74 -6.34 -12.57
N ASN A 219 -9.62 -5.35 -11.71
CA ASN A 219 -8.66 -4.28 -11.89
C ASN A 219 -8.30 -3.63 -10.56
N ILE A 220 -7.13 -3.01 -10.52
CA ILE A 220 -6.70 -2.09 -9.48
C ILE A 220 -6.42 -0.73 -10.11
N ILE A 221 -6.82 0.32 -9.41
CA ILE A 221 -6.44 1.71 -9.71
C ILE A 221 -5.88 2.28 -8.42
N VAL A 222 -4.62 2.71 -8.45
CA VAL A 222 -3.99 3.46 -7.35
C VAL A 222 -3.56 4.81 -7.88
N PHE A 223 -4.02 5.85 -7.24
CA PHE A 223 -3.57 7.21 -7.50
C PHE A 223 -3.08 7.82 -6.20
N ARG A 224 -1.87 8.37 -6.19
CA ARG A 224 -1.27 9.08 -5.07
C ARG A 224 -0.86 10.47 -5.50
N LEU A 225 -1.22 11.44 -4.69
CA LEU A 225 -0.77 12.83 -4.79
C LEU A 225 -0.25 13.23 -3.43
N ASP A 226 1.03 13.58 -3.36
CA ASP A 226 1.68 14.08 -2.16
C ASP A 226 2.23 15.48 -2.44
N ALA A 227 1.69 16.50 -1.78
CA ALA A 227 2.13 17.89 -1.86
C ALA A 227 2.94 18.25 -0.62
N PHE A 228 4.22 18.52 -0.81
CA PHE A 228 5.18 18.77 0.26
C PHE A 228 5.42 20.27 0.45
N GLY A 229 5.35 20.76 1.69
CA GLY A 229 5.64 22.15 2.02
C GLY A 229 4.49 23.11 1.73
N GLY A 230 4.78 24.23 1.11
CA GLY A 230 3.82 25.29 0.81
C GLY A 230 3.19 25.89 2.07
N LEU A 231 1.86 25.83 2.17
CA LEU A 231 1.13 26.31 3.35
C LEU A 231 1.50 25.57 4.63
N LEU A 232 1.92 24.30 4.53
CA LEU A 232 2.34 23.50 5.67
C LEU A 232 3.75 23.88 6.13
N LYS A 233 4.49 24.68 5.36
CA LYS A 233 5.92 24.96 5.56
C LYS A 233 6.75 23.67 5.52
N GLY A 234 7.96 23.68 6.03
CA GLY A 234 8.90 22.57 5.95
C GLY A 234 10.05 22.88 5.00
N ASN A 235 10.99 21.94 4.85
CA ASN A 235 12.23 22.17 4.09
C ASN A 235 12.10 21.80 2.62
N ARG A 236 10.91 21.37 2.17
CA ARG A 236 10.67 20.88 0.80
C ARG A 236 9.45 21.55 0.19
N ALA A 237 9.46 21.73 -1.15
CA ALA A 237 8.38 22.36 -1.89
C ALA A 237 8.23 21.73 -3.29
N TYR A 238 7.51 20.60 -3.35
CA TYR A 238 7.21 19.90 -4.59
C TYR A 238 5.91 19.10 -4.47
N THR A 239 5.38 18.64 -5.58
CA THR A 239 4.27 17.69 -5.63
C THR A 239 4.72 16.42 -6.33
N LYS A 240 4.43 15.28 -5.74
CA LYS A 240 4.66 13.95 -6.28
C LYS A 240 3.35 13.33 -6.72
N TYR A 241 3.32 12.82 -7.94
CA TYR A 241 2.20 12.11 -8.54
C TYR A 241 2.63 10.68 -8.85
N ASP A 242 1.76 9.71 -8.56
CA ASP A 242 1.97 8.30 -8.91
C ASP A 242 0.63 7.67 -9.28
N LEU A 243 0.54 7.08 -10.47
CA LEU A 243 -0.63 6.37 -10.98
C LEU A 243 -0.23 4.93 -11.32
N ASP A 244 -0.90 3.96 -10.73
CA ASP A 244 -0.71 2.53 -11.00
C ASP A 244 -2.05 1.91 -11.42
N LEU A 245 -2.08 1.40 -12.64
CA LEU A 245 -3.24 0.77 -13.24
C LEU A 245 -2.93 -0.69 -13.50
N ARG A 246 -3.76 -1.61 -13.00
CA ARG A 246 -3.60 -3.05 -13.20
C ARG A 246 -4.89 -3.65 -13.71
N LYS A 247 -4.79 -4.58 -14.66
CA LYS A 247 -5.92 -5.30 -15.24
C LYS A 247 -5.63 -6.79 -15.30
N TYR A 248 -6.65 -7.60 -14.96
CA TYR A 248 -6.59 -9.05 -14.98
C TYR A 248 -7.76 -9.58 -15.79
N VAL A 249 -7.47 -10.49 -16.71
CA VAL A 249 -8.46 -11.13 -17.59
C VAL A 249 -8.12 -12.60 -17.74
N SER A 250 -9.11 -13.46 -17.59
CA SER A 250 -8.98 -14.91 -17.92
C SER A 250 -9.71 -15.19 -19.23
N PRO A 251 -9.00 -15.18 -20.37
CA PRO A 251 -9.60 -15.45 -21.67
C PRO A 251 -10.07 -16.90 -21.81
N ILE A 252 -9.35 -17.82 -21.17
CA ILE A 252 -9.71 -19.24 -21.09
C ILE A 252 -9.52 -19.73 -19.65
N LYS A 253 -10.23 -20.79 -19.29
CA LYS A 253 -10.19 -21.36 -17.93
C LYS A 253 -8.76 -21.72 -17.53
N GLY A 254 -8.31 -21.20 -16.39
CA GLY A 254 -7.00 -21.47 -15.83
C GLY A 254 -5.87 -20.56 -16.37
N VAL A 255 -6.08 -19.84 -17.46
CA VAL A 255 -5.07 -18.89 -17.99
C VAL A 255 -5.48 -17.47 -17.64
N THR A 256 -4.58 -16.73 -17.03
CA THR A 256 -4.76 -15.30 -16.70
C THR A 256 -3.77 -14.46 -17.46
N VAL A 257 -4.25 -13.43 -18.15
CA VAL A 257 -3.44 -12.36 -18.72
C VAL A 257 -3.53 -11.17 -17.76
N ALA A 258 -2.42 -10.74 -17.25
CA ALA A 258 -2.31 -9.59 -16.36
C ALA A 258 -1.47 -8.50 -17.01
N GLY A 259 -1.91 -7.25 -16.88
CA GLY A 259 -1.19 -6.08 -17.37
C GLY A 259 -1.16 -4.98 -16.32
N ARG A 260 -0.03 -4.27 -16.24
CA ARG A 260 0.18 -3.12 -15.36
C ARG A 260 0.80 -1.97 -16.15
N VAL A 261 0.36 -0.76 -15.85
CA VAL A 261 1.01 0.48 -16.24
C VAL A 261 1.14 1.35 -15.00
N ASN A 262 2.36 1.76 -14.70
CA ASN A 262 2.64 2.65 -13.58
C ASN A 262 3.46 3.85 -14.08
N ALA A 263 2.98 5.04 -13.82
CA ALA A 263 3.65 6.28 -14.18
C ALA A 263 3.65 7.24 -13.01
N GLY A 264 4.76 7.94 -12.82
CA GLY A 264 4.88 8.92 -11.75
C GLY A 264 5.86 10.01 -12.08
N PHE A 265 5.66 11.18 -11.46
CA PHE A 265 6.59 12.29 -11.59
C PHE A 265 6.55 13.22 -10.38
N ILE A 266 7.65 13.93 -10.17
CA ILE A 266 7.82 14.97 -9.15
C ILE A 266 7.89 16.32 -9.87
N SER A 267 7.08 17.27 -9.43
CA SER A 267 7.05 18.65 -9.94
C SER A 267 7.48 19.60 -8.82
N ALA A 268 8.61 20.26 -8.96
CA ALA A 268 9.04 21.31 -8.06
C ALA A 268 8.15 22.56 -8.22
N TRP A 269 7.93 23.29 -7.12
CA TRP A 269 7.10 24.51 -7.13
C TRP A 269 7.90 25.78 -7.44
N LYS A 270 9.25 25.70 -7.34
CA LYS A 270 10.16 26.80 -7.65
C LYS A 270 11.32 26.27 -8.47
N ASP A 271 11.80 27.07 -9.40
CA ASP A 271 12.94 26.74 -10.28
C ASP A 271 14.28 26.59 -9.54
N GLU A 272 14.36 27.08 -8.30
CA GLU A 272 15.57 27.04 -7.45
C GLU A 272 15.79 25.69 -6.75
N TYR A 273 14.84 24.74 -6.83
CA TYR A 273 15.07 23.42 -6.27
C TYR A 273 15.93 22.60 -7.23
N ASP A 274 17.23 22.57 -6.94
CA ASP A 274 18.15 21.65 -7.56
C ASP A 274 17.64 20.21 -7.38
N GLN A 275 17.78 19.38 -8.40
CA GLN A 275 17.31 17.99 -8.40
C GLN A 275 17.87 17.16 -7.23
N PHE A 276 18.96 17.61 -6.63
CA PHE A 276 19.61 17.02 -5.46
C PHE A 276 18.87 17.26 -4.14
N GLU A 277 17.97 18.24 -4.06
CA GLU A 277 17.24 18.53 -2.81
C GLU A 277 15.95 17.68 -2.64
N THR A 278 15.51 16.97 -3.68
CA THR A 278 14.50 15.95 -3.49
C THR A 278 15.13 14.79 -2.74
N ILE A 279 14.60 14.47 -1.57
CA ILE A 279 15.10 13.39 -0.72
C ILE A 279 15.21 12.12 -1.55
N LEU A 280 16.32 11.41 -1.44
CA LEU A 280 16.53 10.13 -2.11
C LEU A 280 15.32 9.20 -1.94
N PHE A 281 14.73 9.16 -0.75
CA PHE A 281 13.54 8.35 -0.43
C PHE A 281 12.26 8.75 -1.17
N GLU A 282 12.17 9.92 -1.75
CA GLU A 282 10.98 10.34 -2.51
C GLU A 282 11.16 10.20 -4.01
N LYS A 283 12.38 9.95 -4.50
CA LYS A 283 12.62 9.71 -5.92
C LYS A 283 12.01 8.39 -6.39
N PHE A 284 11.90 8.22 -7.68
CA PHE A 284 11.46 6.97 -8.28
C PHE A 284 12.65 6.09 -8.61
N TYR A 285 12.46 4.79 -8.39
CA TYR A 285 13.41 3.74 -8.66
C TYR A 285 12.75 2.64 -9.46
N LEU A 286 13.52 1.91 -10.25
CA LEU A 286 13.14 0.67 -10.91
C LEU A 286 14.23 -0.39 -10.67
N GLY A 287 13.91 -1.64 -10.99
CA GLY A 287 14.69 -2.83 -10.69
C GLY A 287 14.06 -3.65 -9.57
N GLY A 288 14.31 -4.94 -9.57
CA GLY A 288 13.79 -5.89 -8.60
C GLY A 288 12.51 -6.62 -9.03
N SER A 289 12.12 -7.59 -8.23
CA SER A 289 11.09 -8.60 -8.52
C SER A 289 9.70 -8.06 -8.87
N ASN A 290 9.40 -6.81 -8.50
CA ASN A 290 8.08 -6.19 -8.68
C ASN A 290 8.06 -5.06 -9.72
N THR A 291 9.16 -4.82 -10.42
CA THR A 291 9.26 -3.76 -11.44
C THR A 291 9.94 -4.26 -12.71
N LEU A 292 11.24 -4.07 -12.86
CA LEU A 292 12.06 -4.56 -13.97
C LEU A 292 12.92 -5.73 -13.49
N ARG A 293 12.45 -6.93 -13.71
CA ARG A 293 12.98 -8.16 -13.09
C ARG A 293 14.37 -8.58 -13.57
N ALA A 294 14.91 -8.02 -14.67
CA ALA A 294 16.28 -8.32 -15.08
C ALA A 294 17.34 -7.51 -14.32
N TRP A 295 16.95 -6.48 -13.59
CA TRP A 295 17.84 -5.61 -12.84
C TRP A 295 17.70 -5.84 -11.34
N GLU A 296 18.81 -5.66 -10.63
CA GLU A 296 18.81 -5.66 -9.18
C GLU A 296 17.88 -4.57 -8.60
N PRO A 297 17.37 -4.77 -7.37
CA PRO A 297 16.49 -3.83 -6.73
C PRO A 297 17.06 -2.41 -6.70
N LEU A 298 16.28 -1.41 -7.15
CA LEU A 298 16.59 0.02 -7.18
C LEU A 298 17.79 0.43 -8.06
N GLN A 299 18.45 -0.48 -8.75
CA GLN A 299 19.70 -0.21 -9.48
C GLN A 299 19.52 0.04 -10.98
N PHE A 300 18.29 0.09 -11.46
CA PHE A 300 18.04 0.35 -12.87
C PHE A 300 18.53 1.74 -13.27
N GLN A 301 19.52 1.80 -14.18
CA GLN A 301 20.09 2.99 -14.84
C GLN A 301 20.78 4.03 -13.95
N THR A 302 20.54 4.08 -12.65
CA THR A 302 21.07 5.16 -11.82
C THR A 302 21.57 4.68 -10.48
N TYR A 303 22.87 4.57 -10.38
CA TYR A 303 23.56 4.41 -9.11
C TYR A 303 24.89 5.17 -9.16
N THR A 304 25.44 5.47 -8.02
CA THR A 304 26.82 5.94 -7.87
C THR A 304 27.57 5.00 -6.95
N ILE A 305 28.90 4.97 -7.11
CA ILE A 305 29.76 4.22 -6.18
C ILE A 305 30.45 5.27 -5.32
N LYS A 306 30.18 5.24 -4.02
CA LYS A 306 30.83 6.10 -3.03
C LYS A 306 31.41 5.21 -1.93
N ASP A 307 32.73 5.36 -1.70
CA ASP A 307 33.47 4.55 -0.72
C ASP A 307 33.32 3.02 -0.92
N GLY A 308 33.25 2.58 -2.20
CA GLY A 308 33.05 1.19 -2.58
C GLY A 308 31.59 0.70 -2.49
N ARG A 309 30.64 1.58 -2.15
CA ARG A 309 29.22 1.26 -1.95
C ARG A 309 28.38 1.71 -3.14
N ILE A 310 27.43 0.88 -3.55
CA ILE A 310 26.45 1.24 -4.57
C ILE A 310 25.31 2.01 -3.91
N LEU A 311 25.15 3.28 -4.32
CA LEU A 311 24.08 4.15 -3.86
C LEU A 311 23.09 4.40 -5.00
N PRO A 312 21.88 3.87 -4.98
CA PRO A 312 20.85 4.20 -5.95
C PRO A 312 20.49 5.70 -5.85
N LEU A 313 20.49 6.37 -6.98
CA LEU A 313 20.24 7.82 -7.02
C LEU A 313 18.76 8.15 -7.28
N GLY A 314 18.01 7.24 -7.91
CA GLY A 314 16.65 7.49 -8.33
C GLY A 314 16.49 8.68 -9.28
N LYS A 315 15.28 8.85 -9.81
CA LYS A 315 14.94 9.95 -10.72
C LYS A 315 13.60 10.57 -10.34
N THR A 316 13.27 11.70 -10.95
CA THR A 316 12.03 12.42 -10.63
C THR A 316 10.84 12.04 -11.51
N ALA A 317 11.04 11.23 -12.52
CA ALA A 317 9.96 10.67 -13.34
C ALA A 317 10.22 9.20 -13.65
N LYS A 318 9.15 8.42 -13.74
CA LYS A 318 9.18 7.00 -14.12
C LYS A 318 8.02 6.64 -15.03
N MET A 319 8.26 5.63 -15.86
CA MET A 319 7.24 4.87 -16.56
C MET A 319 7.58 3.40 -16.50
N LEU A 320 6.61 2.56 -16.16
CA LEU A 320 6.75 1.12 -16.03
C LEU A 320 5.53 0.45 -16.64
N THR A 321 5.74 -0.64 -17.35
CA THR A 321 4.70 -1.55 -17.80
C THR A 321 5.13 -2.99 -17.59
N ASN A 322 4.21 -3.82 -17.09
CA ASN A 322 4.44 -5.23 -16.87
C ASN A 322 3.31 -6.03 -17.50
N TRP A 323 3.65 -7.12 -18.15
CA TRP A 323 2.70 -8.03 -18.77
C TRP A 323 3.02 -9.45 -18.33
N GLU A 324 2.01 -10.20 -17.93
CA GLU A 324 2.15 -11.60 -17.51
C GLU A 324 1.06 -12.48 -18.12
N VAL A 325 1.47 -13.67 -18.51
CA VAL A 325 0.56 -14.79 -18.82
C VAL A 325 0.82 -15.87 -17.79
N ARG A 326 -0.18 -16.14 -16.96
CA ARG A 326 -0.16 -17.12 -15.87
C ARG A 326 -0.98 -18.32 -16.26
N PHE A 327 -0.47 -19.52 -16.07
CA PHE A 327 -1.14 -20.77 -16.48
C PHE A 327 -0.79 -21.92 -15.54
N PRO A 328 -1.71 -22.88 -15.34
CA PRO A 328 -1.43 -24.08 -14.56
C PRO A 328 -0.52 -25.04 -15.34
N ILE A 329 0.39 -25.71 -14.62
CA ILE A 329 1.25 -26.76 -15.18
C ILE A 329 0.73 -28.11 -14.69
N PHE A 330 0.80 -28.36 -13.39
CA PHE A 330 0.33 -29.60 -12.78
C PHE A 330 0.08 -29.42 -11.28
N GLY A 331 -1.10 -29.85 -10.80
CA GLY A 331 -1.45 -29.77 -9.38
C GLY A 331 -1.44 -28.34 -8.85
N LEU A 332 -0.54 -28.05 -7.92
CA LEU A 332 -0.31 -26.72 -7.36
C LEU A 332 0.74 -25.92 -8.16
N LEU A 333 1.39 -26.54 -9.12
CA LEU A 333 2.42 -25.88 -9.93
C LEU A 333 1.78 -25.07 -11.05
N GLY A 334 2.20 -23.82 -11.15
CA GLY A 334 1.86 -22.90 -12.24
C GLY A 334 3.11 -22.38 -12.95
N GLY A 335 2.89 -21.79 -14.10
CA GLY A 335 3.91 -21.12 -14.90
C GLY A 335 3.51 -19.68 -15.16
N VAL A 336 4.52 -18.83 -15.30
CA VAL A 336 4.38 -17.42 -15.68
C VAL A 336 5.34 -17.12 -16.81
N LEU A 337 4.83 -16.51 -17.87
CA LEU A 337 5.64 -15.84 -18.88
C LEU A 337 5.44 -14.34 -18.70
N PHE A 338 6.53 -13.56 -18.74
CA PHE A 338 6.40 -12.14 -18.51
C PHE A 338 7.29 -11.29 -19.41
N TYR A 339 6.87 -10.04 -19.57
CA TYR A 339 7.55 -9.02 -20.33
C TYR A 339 7.38 -7.69 -19.63
N ASP A 340 8.49 -7.10 -19.13
CA ASP A 340 8.48 -5.84 -18.39
C ASP A 340 9.21 -4.78 -19.18
N GLY A 341 8.72 -3.55 -19.15
CA GLY A 341 9.33 -2.40 -19.79
C GLY A 341 9.31 -1.19 -18.88
N GLY A 342 10.41 -0.45 -18.81
CA GLY A 342 10.45 0.74 -17.97
C GLY A 342 11.54 1.71 -18.29
N THR A 343 11.38 2.93 -17.82
CA THR A 343 12.37 4.00 -17.87
C THR A 343 12.22 4.95 -16.69
N ILE A 344 13.29 5.56 -16.26
CA ILE A 344 13.34 6.64 -15.29
C ILE A 344 14.11 7.81 -15.83
N THR A 345 13.63 9.04 -15.60
CA THR A 345 14.22 10.27 -16.14
C THR A 345 14.16 11.40 -15.11
N ASP A 346 14.93 12.46 -15.35
CA ASP A 346 14.94 13.63 -14.47
C ASP A 346 13.75 14.57 -14.71
N ARG A 347 13.02 14.42 -15.82
CA ARG A 347 11.86 15.26 -16.16
C ARG A 347 10.80 14.44 -16.86
N ILE A 348 9.54 14.69 -16.56
CA ILE A 348 8.40 14.00 -17.20
C ILE A 348 8.39 14.23 -18.72
N GLN A 349 8.80 15.41 -19.19
CA GLN A 349 8.87 15.75 -20.63
C GLN A 349 9.91 14.92 -21.39
N SER A 350 10.89 14.37 -20.67
CA SER A 350 11.94 13.53 -21.25
C SER A 350 11.55 12.05 -21.34
N VAL A 351 10.36 11.66 -20.85
CA VAL A 351 9.88 10.29 -20.95
C VAL A 351 9.41 10.02 -22.37
N GLN A 352 10.08 9.13 -23.07
CA GLN A 352 9.71 8.65 -24.40
C GLN A 352 9.44 7.15 -24.35
N LEU A 353 8.45 6.67 -25.09
CA LEU A 353 8.15 5.24 -25.18
C LEU A 353 9.27 4.43 -25.84
N SER A 354 10.09 5.09 -26.70
CA SER A 354 11.27 4.54 -27.31
C SER A 354 12.39 4.23 -26.32
N ASP A 355 12.41 4.91 -25.17
CA ASP A 355 13.45 4.80 -24.15
C ASP A 355 13.16 3.71 -23.11
N LEU A 356 12.02 3.03 -23.25
CA LEU A 356 11.69 1.89 -22.42
C LEU A 356 12.73 0.77 -22.64
N GLN A 357 13.38 0.40 -21.57
CA GLN A 357 14.21 -0.81 -21.57
C GLN A 357 13.33 -1.99 -21.16
N TRP A 358 13.51 -3.08 -21.90
CA TRP A 358 12.65 -4.26 -21.79
C TRP A 358 13.43 -5.46 -21.24
N ASN A 359 12.77 -6.23 -20.43
CA ASN A 359 13.18 -7.56 -20.04
C ASN A 359 12.06 -8.59 -20.29
N ARG A 360 12.48 -9.82 -20.46
CA ARG A 360 11.60 -10.98 -20.60
C ARG A 360 12.00 -12.05 -19.61
N GLY A 361 11.07 -12.92 -19.29
CA GLY A 361 11.41 -14.01 -18.41
C GLY A 361 10.31 -15.04 -18.25
N VAL A 362 10.67 -16.05 -17.48
CA VAL A 362 9.80 -17.17 -17.14
C VAL A 362 9.81 -17.37 -15.64
N GLY A 363 8.70 -17.82 -15.10
CA GLY A 363 8.56 -18.13 -13.68
C GLY A 363 7.85 -19.43 -13.44
N VAL A 364 8.16 -20.07 -12.33
CA VAL A 364 7.42 -21.20 -11.78
C VAL A 364 6.76 -20.75 -10.49
N THR A 365 5.49 -21.09 -10.32
CA THR A 365 4.72 -20.77 -9.12
C THR A 365 4.22 -22.02 -8.42
N ILE A 366 4.11 -21.94 -7.10
CA ILE A 366 3.46 -22.95 -6.26
C ILE A 366 2.31 -22.27 -5.54
N ASP A 367 1.08 -22.66 -5.85
CA ASP A 367 -0.11 -22.13 -5.21
C ASP A 367 -0.28 -22.69 -3.79
N LEU A 368 0.03 -21.88 -2.79
CA LEU A 368 -0.14 -22.18 -1.38
C LEU A 368 -1.42 -21.54 -0.82
N PRO A 369 -1.98 -22.04 0.29
CA PRO A 369 -3.16 -21.43 0.93
C PRO A 369 -2.94 -19.95 1.34
N ILE A 370 -1.70 -19.55 1.55
CA ILE A 370 -1.28 -18.18 1.92
C ILE A 370 -0.93 -17.31 0.70
N GLY A 371 -1.11 -17.83 -0.51
CA GLY A 371 -0.77 -17.17 -1.77
C GLY A 371 0.34 -17.90 -2.53
N PRO A 372 0.51 -17.60 -3.83
CA PRO A 372 1.52 -18.23 -4.66
C PRO A 372 2.94 -17.82 -4.23
N MET A 373 3.82 -18.80 -4.13
CA MET A 373 5.27 -18.61 -4.08
C MET A 373 5.84 -18.77 -5.49
N ARG A 374 6.77 -17.93 -5.89
CA ARG A 374 7.31 -17.91 -7.26
C ARG A 374 8.83 -17.87 -7.28
N ILE A 375 9.37 -18.48 -8.32
CA ILE A 375 10.77 -18.34 -8.73
C ILE A 375 10.76 -17.84 -10.17
N ASP A 376 11.30 -16.66 -10.40
CA ASP A 376 11.34 -16.01 -11.71
C ASP A 376 12.80 -15.93 -12.19
N TYR A 377 13.02 -16.25 -13.47
CA TYR A 377 14.25 -15.92 -14.20
C TYR A 377 13.94 -14.83 -15.22
N ALA A 378 14.68 -13.75 -15.17
CA ALA A 378 14.52 -12.61 -16.07
C ALA A 378 15.84 -12.23 -16.73
N GLU A 379 15.78 -11.84 -18.02
CA GLU A 379 16.91 -11.32 -18.77
C GLU A 379 16.54 -10.07 -19.55
N SER A 380 17.47 -9.13 -19.69
CA SER A 380 17.30 -7.94 -20.52
C SER A 380 17.24 -8.32 -22.00
N VAL A 381 16.34 -7.67 -22.75
CA VAL A 381 16.20 -7.90 -24.19
C VAL A 381 17.41 -7.38 -24.98
N ILE A 382 18.09 -6.35 -24.46
CA ILE A 382 19.23 -5.71 -25.14
C ILE A 382 20.54 -6.43 -24.82
N ASP A 383 20.74 -6.84 -23.57
CA ASP A 383 21.95 -7.52 -23.13
C ASP A 383 21.61 -8.68 -22.19
N ALA A 384 21.70 -9.90 -22.68
CA ALA A 384 21.41 -11.11 -21.90
C ALA A 384 22.36 -11.33 -20.72
N LYS A 385 23.46 -10.59 -20.61
CA LYS A 385 24.33 -10.61 -19.42
C LYS A 385 23.66 -9.94 -18.23
N ILE A 386 22.70 -9.06 -18.48
CA ILE A 386 21.85 -8.45 -17.44
C ILE A 386 20.70 -9.42 -17.20
N ASN A 387 20.82 -10.24 -16.17
CA ASN A 387 19.81 -11.22 -15.80
C ASN A 387 19.77 -11.40 -14.28
N GLN A 388 18.62 -11.82 -13.77
CA GLN A 388 18.40 -12.05 -12.35
C GLN A 388 17.46 -13.25 -12.13
N ILE A 389 17.62 -13.88 -10.97
CA ILE A 389 16.70 -14.88 -10.44
C ILE A 389 16.07 -14.29 -9.17
N HIS A 390 14.75 -14.28 -9.11
CA HIS A 390 14.02 -13.79 -7.95
C HIS A 390 13.21 -14.90 -7.30
N LEU A 391 13.28 -14.95 -5.97
CA LEU A 391 12.33 -15.68 -5.16
C LEU A 391 11.30 -14.67 -4.62
N GLY A 392 10.01 -14.91 -4.83
CA GLY A 392 8.98 -13.99 -4.39
C GLY A 392 7.73 -14.69 -3.86
N PHE A 393 6.99 -13.95 -3.05
CA PHE A 393 5.65 -14.31 -2.63
C PHE A 393 4.64 -13.42 -3.32
N LEU A 394 3.49 -13.98 -3.66
CA LEU A 394 2.47 -13.40 -4.52
C LEU A 394 2.99 -13.15 -5.94
N TYR A 395 2.10 -12.81 -6.83
CA TYR A 395 2.49 -12.36 -8.17
C TYR A 395 3.12 -10.95 -8.10
N SER A 396 3.91 -10.60 -9.12
CA SER A 396 4.65 -9.33 -9.17
C SER A 396 3.73 -8.10 -9.06
N PHE A 397 2.47 -8.24 -9.48
CA PHE A 397 1.48 -7.15 -9.36
C PHE A 397 0.05 -7.70 -9.38
#